data_d2d316deda1b3365b96fc734e54501f1
#
_entry.id   d2d316deda1b3365b96fc734e54501f1
#
_cell.length_a   1.000
_cell.length_b   1.000
_cell.length_c   1.000
_cell.angle_alpha   90.00
_cell.angle_beta   90.00
_cell.angle_gamma   90.00
#
_symmetry.space_group_name_H-M   'P 1'
#
loop_
_entity.id
_entity.type
_entity.pdbx_description
1 polymer ?
#
loop_
_entity_poly.entity_id
_entity_poly.type
_entity_poly.pdbx_seq_one_letter_code
_entity_poly.pdbx_strand_id
1 'polypeptide(L)'
;MEIYEMSLGELDRGLRAGAFSLNEVFESLVNRIEAREKITQAFIELDIDRVRSQINQINPQDRATGISGIPFGVKDIFNTKDWVTSYGSSIFEGYQPSCDAAVVAQLRSAGGVVMGKTVTTEFAYFFPGKTRNPHNPDHTPGGSSQGSAAAVADFMVPFAIGSQTAASVIRPAAFCGVIGYKASAGQFPLNGALTLSYSMDSLGFFVRSVEDLQLLRNVLLGAPPKETALKPRKIGLVRTPFWGELESESQSLIEAAGRDLIESGIELIEVDVDEQAGVNLVDAHQTLMAFEVSRSRGAEYENHREQLSDQFTQLVEAGRQVSYQAYEEALKQRDSANKRLRTEFADCDLFLTASAPGEAPKGLSSTGDPKFSRAWNL
;
A
#
# COMPACT_ATOMS: atom_id res chain seq x y z
N MET A 1 -14.48 9.26 -21.76
CA MET A 1 -13.52 9.00 -20.69
C MET A 1 -12.50 10.10 -20.71
N GLU A 2 -12.35 10.81 -19.60
CA GLU A 2 -11.38 11.88 -19.48
C GLU A 2 -9.96 11.31 -19.35
N ILE A 3 -8.93 12.09 -19.69
CA ILE A 3 -7.54 11.60 -19.63
C ILE A 3 -7.15 11.17 -18.21
N TYR A 4 -7.58 11.89 -17.17
CA TYR A 4 -7.29 11.53 -15.76
C TYR A 4 -7.93 10.20 -15.34
N GLU A 5 -8.98 9.72 -16.03
CA GLU A 5 -9.65 8.45 -15.70
C GLU A 5 -8.91 7.23 -16.28
N MET A 6 -8.02 7.46 -17.25
CA MET A 6 -7.27 6.39 -17.92
C MET A 6 -6.34 5.66 -16.95
N SER A 7 -6.21 4.35 -17.11
CA SER A 7 -5.19 3.55 -16.43
C SER A 7 -3.78 3.92 -16.90
N LEU A 8 -2.75 3.53 -16.13
CA LEU A 8 -1.37 3.78 -16.50
C LEU A 8 -1.02 3.19 -17.89
N GLY A 9 -1.50 1.96 -18.16
CA GLY A 9 -1.31 1.30 -19.45
C GLY A 9 -2.01 2.02 -20.61
N GLU A 10 -3.22 2.56 -20.40
CA GLU A 10 -3.93 3.37 -21.40
C GLU A 10 -3.22 4.69 -21.67
N LEU A 11 -2.72 5.35 -20.61
CA LEU A 11 -1.91 6.57 -20.77
C LEU A 11 -0.64 6.30 -21.59
N ASP A 12 0.09 5.21 -21.31
CA ASP A 12 1.28 4.86 -22.09
C ASP A 12 0.95 4.61 -23.57
N ARG A 13 -0.10 3.85 -23.85
CA ARG A 13 -0.55 3.60 -25.23
C ARG A 13 -0.95 4.88 -25.95
N GLY A 14 -1.74 5.75 -25.31
CA GLY A 14 -2.15 7.03 -25.89
C GLY A 14 -1.00 7.98 -26.19
N LEU A 15 -0.06 8.09 -25.27
CA LEU A 15 1.15 8.90 -25.44
C LEU A 15 2.04 8.36 -26.56
N ARG A 16 2.21 7.04 -26.70
CA ARG A 16 2.97 6.42 -27.82
C ARG A 16 2.29 6.60 -29.16
N ALA A 17 0.97 6.59 -29.18
CA ALA A 17 0.18 6.81 -30.39
C ALA A 17 0.07 8.30 -30.78
N GLY A 18 0.52 9.23 -29.91
CA GLY A 18 0.38 10.67 -30.12
C GLY A 18 -1.08 11.14 -30.02
N ALA A 19 -1.95 10.38 -29.32
CA ALA A 19 -3.34 10.76 -29.11
C ALA A 19 -3.47 11.99 -28.19
N PHE A 20 -2.51 12.17 -27.31
CA PHE A 20 -2.35 13.33 -26.44
C PHE A 20 -0.87 13.44 -25.99
N SER A 21 -0.50 14.61 -25.50
CA SER A 21 0.85 14.93 -25.02
C SER A 21 0.99 14.69 -23.51
N LEU A 22 2.23 14.67 -23.00
CA LEU A 22 2.51 14.62 -21.56
C LEU A 22 1.91 15.83 -20.83
N ASN A 23 1.91 17.02 -21.44
CA ASN A 23 1.31 18.20 -20.86
C ASN A 23 -0.20 18.08 -20.74
N GLU A 24 -0.89 17.51 -21.73
CA GLU A 24 -2.33 17.26 -21.62
C GLU A 24 -2.67 16.24 -20.54
N VAL A 25 -1.85 15.19 -20.38
CA VAL A 25 -2.00 14.25 -19.25
C VAL A 25 -1.81 14.99 -17.91
N PHE A 26 -0.74 15.76 -17.78
CA PHE A 26 -0.44 16.49 -16.55
C PHE A 26 -1.55 17.50 -16.20
N GLU A 27 -1.96 18.35 -17.15
CA GLU A 27 -3.01 19.36 -16.90
C GLU A 27 -4.37 18.71 -16.59
N SER A 28 -4.66 17.55 -17.20
CA SER A 28 -5.86 16.78 -16.85
C SER A 28 -5.84 16.29 -15.39
N LEU A 29 -4.69 15.81 -14.90
CA LEU A 29 -4.52 15.41 -13.50
C LEU A 29 -4.55 16.62 -12.55
N VAL A 30 -3.96 17.77 -12.95
CA VAL A 30 -4.00 19.02 -12.17
C VAL A 30 -5.44 19.49 -12.00
N ASN A 31 -6.21 19.55 -13.08
CA ASN A 31 -7.64 19.93 -13.02
C ASN A 31 -8.42 19.02 -12.06
N ARG A 32 -8.11 17.72 -12.06
CA ARG A 32 -8.74 16.77 -11.14
C ARG A 32 -8.33 17.05 -9.69
N ILE A 33 -7.05 17.29 -9.43
CA ILE A 33 -6.53 17.65 -8.11
C ILE A 33 -7.20 18.94 -7.59
N GLU A 34 -7.24 19.99 -8.40
CA GLU A 34 -7.85 21.27 -8.02
C GLU A 34 -9.36 21.13 -7.66
N ALA A 35 -10.07 20.26 -8.37
CA ALA A 35 -11.47 20.00 -8.11
C ALA A 35 -11.71 19.19 -6.83
N ARG A 36 -10.79 18.30 -6.44
CA ARG A 36 -11.03 17.27 -5.44
C ARG A 36 -10.18 17.33 -4.18
N GLU A 37 -8.95 17.88 -4.25
CA GLU A 37 -8.00 17.84 -3.12
C GLU A 37 -8.53 18.54 -1.87
N LYS A 38 -9.32 19.61 -2.01
CA LYS A 38 -9.97 20.30 -0.87
C LYS A 38 -10.93 19.38 -0.10
N ILE A 39 -11.49 18.36 -0.75
CA ILE A 39 -12.42 17.39 -0.17
C ILE A 39 -11.65 16.18 0.35
N THR A 40 -10.85 15.56 -0.51
CA THR A 40 -10.18 14.27 -0.26
C THR A 40 -8.95 14.41 0.65
N GLN A 41 -8.22 15.53 0.54
CA GLN A 41 -7.01 15.84 1.32
C GLN A 41 -5.97 14.69 1.26
N ALA A 42 -5.69 14.25 0.03
CA ALA A 42 -4.80 13.11 -0.21
C ALA A 42 -3.31 13.45 -0.08
N PHE A 43 -2.94 14.72 -0.29
CA PHE A 43 -1.54 15.15 -0.27
C PHE A 43 -1.19 15.91 1.00
N ILE A 44 0.02 15.68 1.51
CA ILE A 44 0.64 16.48 2.56
C ILE A 44 1.56 17.57 1.96
N GLU A 45 2.24 17.23 0.87
CA GLU A 45 3.06 18.15 0.09
C GLU A 45 2.66 18.04 -1.39
N LEU A 46 2.37 19.20 -2.00
CA LEU A 46 1.96 19.30 -3.41
C LEU A 46 2.47 20.63 -3.97
N ASP A 47 3.24 20.59 -5.04
CA ASP A 47 3.79 21.76 -5.74
C ASP A 47 3.63 21.57 -7.24
N ILE A 48 2.49 22.03 -7.75
CA ILE A 48 2.10 21.87 -9.16
C ILE A 48 3.08 22.56 -10.11
N ASP A 49 3.63 23.73 -9.74
CA ASP A 49 4.54 24.48 -10.62
C ASP A 49 5.89 23.77 -10.75
N ARG A 50 6.38 23.18 -9.67
CA ARG A 50 7.56 22.29 -9.69
C ARG A 50 7.35 21.12 -10.63
N VAL A 51 6.24 20.41 -10.50
CA VAL A 51 5.92 19.24 -11.36
C VAL A 51 5.78 19.67 -12.82
N ARG A 52 5.09 20.78 -13.08
CA ARG A 52 4.94 21.36 -14.43
C ARG A 52 6.30 21.66 -15.04
N SER A 53 7.22 22.26 -14.28
CA SER A 53 8.58 22.53 -14.74
C SER A 53 9.34 21.26 -15.11
N GLN A 54 9.17 20.18 -14.33
CA GLN A 54 9.79 18.88 -14.63
C GLN A 54 9.19 18.25 -15.89
N ILE A 55 7.88 18.26 -16.04
CA ILE A 55 7.18 17.72 -17.23
C ILE A 55 7.62 18.45 -18.50
N ASN A 56 7.73 19.77 -18.47
CA ASN A 56 8.16 20.58 -19.61
C ASN A 56 9.62 20.33 -20.06
N GLN A 57 10.45 19.75 -19.20
CA GLN A 57 11.84 19.38 -19.53
C GLN A 57 11.96 18.00 -20.16
N ILE A 58 10.90 17.18 -20.13
CA ILE A 58 10.92 15.83 -20.68
C ILE A 58 10.75 15.91 -22.20
N ASN A 59 11.74 15.37 -22.94
CA ASN A 59 11.60 15.19 -24.37
C ASN A 59 10.65 13.98 -24.64
N PRO A 60 9.52 14.19 -25.31
CA PRO A 60 8.59 13.11 -25.61
C PRO A 60 9.18 11.92 -26.39
N GLN A 61 10.29 12.16 -27.11
CA GLN A 61 10.97 11.11 -27.88
C GLN A 61 11.84 10.19 -27.01
N ASP A 62 12.21 10.62 -25.80
CA ASP A 62 13.10 9.87 -24.89
C ASP A 62 12.33 8.94 -23.93
N ARG A 63 11.07 8.61 -24.25
CA ARG A 63 10.23 7.75 -23.43
C ARG A 63 10.67 6.29 -23.54
N ALA A 64 11.54 5.88 -22.60
CA ALA A 64 12.10 4.53 -22.55
C ALA A 64 11.16 3.49 -21.88
N THR A 65 10.30 3.92 -20.96
CA THR A 65 9.43 3.03 -20.19
C THR A 65 7.97 3.50 -20.24
N GLY A 66 7.04 2.63 -19.85
CA GLY A 66 5.62 2.95 -19.79
C GLY A 66 5.25 4.00 -18.73
N ILE A 67 6.17 4.36 -17.81
CA ILE A 67 5.96 5.41 -16.81
C ILE A 67 6.71 6.71 -17.12
N SER A 68 7.43 6.78 -18.24
CA SER A 68 8.22 7.98 -18.58
C SER A 68 7.33 9.21 -18.75
N GLY A 69 7.53 10.21 -17.91
CA GLY A 69 6.74 11.44 -17.82
C GLY A 69 5.43 11.30 -17.04
N ILE A 70 5.11 10.13 -16.53
CA ILE A 70 3.85 9.93 -15.77
C ILE A 70 4.01 10.37 -14.32
N PRO A 71 3.13 11.29 -13.81
CA PRO A 71 3.12 11.70 -12.43
C PRO A 71 2.61 10.59 -11.50
N PHE A 72 3.22 10.45 -10.31
CA PHE A 72 2.79 9.47 -9.31
C PHE A 72 2.86 9.99 -7.87
N GLY A 73 2.04 9.40 -7.00
CA GLY A 73 2.00 9.72 -5.58
C GLY A 73 3.03 8.94 -4.76
N VAL A 74 3.68 9.60 -3.81
CA VAL A 74 4.67 8.99 -2.91
C VAL A 74 4.22 9.11 -1.47
N LYS A 75 3.90 7.98 -0.82
CA LYS A 75 3.56 7.98 0.61
C LYS A 75 4.65 8.68 1.43
N ASP A 76 4.24 9.50 2.36
CA ASP A 76 5.13 10.37 3.12
C ASP A 76 5.99 9.67 4.19
N ILE A 77 6.32 8.40 3.95
CA ILE A 77 7.36 7.65 4.66
C ILE A 77 8.60 7.38 3.79
N PHE A 78 8.50 7.64 2.48
CA PHE A 78 9.62 7.46 1.56
C PHE A 78 10.36 8.79 1.39
N ASN A 79 11.65 8.78 1.61
CA ASN A 79 12.51 9.93 1.39
C ASN A 79 12.44 10.38 -0.06
N THR A 80 12.36 11.68 -0.26
CA THR A 80 12.40 12.36 -1.55
C THR A 80 13.29 13.59 -1.41
N LYS A 81 14.41 13.61 -2.14
CA LYS A 81 15.46 14.64 -1.97
C LYS A 81 15.01 16.09 -2.22
N ASP A 82 13.93 16.24 -2.97
CA ASP A 82 13.37 17.54 -3.39
C ASP A 82 12.02 17.86 -2.74
N TRP A 83 11.52 17.02 -1.83
CA TRP A 83 10.26 17.20 -1.10
C TRP A 83 10.48 17.05 0.41
N VAL A 84 9.76 17.82 1.19
CA VAL A 84 9.67 17.60 2.64
C VAL A 84 9.08 16.21 2.90
N THR A 85 9.58 15.55 3.95
CA THR A 85 9.12 14.22 4.38
C THR A 85 8.89 14.25 5.87
N SER A 86 7.62 14.26 6.29
CA SER A 86 7.25 14.41 7.72
C SER A 86 7.06 13.08 8.44
N TYR A 87 6.98 11.96 7.73
CA TYR A 87 6.61 10.64 8.26
C TYR A 87 5.28 10.63 9.02
N GLY A 88 4.39 11.60 8.72
CA GLY A 88 3.11 11.78 9.41
C GLY A 88 3.23 12.33 10.83
N SER A 89 4.36 12.90 11.22
CA SER A 89 4.64 13.40 12.56
C SER A 89 5.21 14.83 12.54
N SER A 90 4.78 15.65 13.49
CA SER A 90 5.32 17.01 13.68
C SER A 90 6.80 17.03 14.09
N ILE A 91 7.33 15.90 14.59
CA ILE A 91 8.76 15.76 14.94
C ILE A 91 9.65 16.02 13.72
N PHE A 92 9.16 15.69 12.53
CA PHE A 92 9.88 15.85 11.26
C PHE A 92 9.34 16.98 10.39
N GLU A 93 8.66 17.96 10.99
CA GLU A 93 8.18 19.12 10.25
C GLU A 93 9.36 19.85 9.58
N GLY A 94 9.23 20.10 8.26
CA GLY A 94 10.28 20.74 7.45
C GLY A 94 11.51 19.87 7.16
N TYR A 95 11.54 18.59 7.57
CA TYR A 95 12.65 17.71 7.23
C TYR A 95 12.70 17.41 5.74
N GLN A 96 13.81 17.75 5.10
CA GLN A 96 14.09 17.43 3.71
C GLN A 96 15.22 16.40 3.62
N PRO A 97 14.94 15.19 3.13
CA PRO A 97 15.95 14.16 2.95
C PRO A 97 17.04 14.56 1.95
N SER A 98 18.28 14.14 2.18
CA SER A 98 19.40 14.40 1.27
C SER A 98 19.39 13.53 0.00
N CYS A 99 18.63 12.42 0.01
CA CYS A 99 18.54 11.50 -1.12
C CYS A 99 17.13 10.88 -1.20
N ASP A 100 16.80 10.37 -2.38
CA ASP A 100 15.59 9.59 -2.60
C ASP A 100 15.67 8.22 -1.93
N ALA A 101 14.54 7.70 -1.49
CA ALA A 101 14.41 6.28 -1.18
C ALA A 101 14.68 5.43 -2.44
N ALA A 102 15.21 4.23 -2.26
CA ALA A 102 15.62 3.38 -3.38
C ALA A 102 14.54 3.17 -4.42
N VAL A 103 13.28 2.92 -3.98
CA VAL A 103 12.14 2.76 -4.90
C VAL A 103 11.80 4.06 -5.64
N VAL A 104 11.90 5.20 -4.98
CA VAL A 104 11.66 6.51 -5.60
C VAL A 104 12.71 6.79 -6.66
N ALA A 105 13.99 6.52 -6.34
CA ALA A 105 15.10 6.66 -7.29
C ALA A 105 14.93 5.76 -8.52
N GLN A 106 14.50 4.50 -8.31
CA GLN A 106 14.22 3.57 -9.41
C GLN A 106 13.07 4.05 -10.31
N LEU A 107 11.96 4.52 -9.72
CA LEU A 107 10.83 5.03 -10.49
C LEU A 107 11.21 6.32 -11.26
N ARG A 108 11.98 7.22 -10.65
CA ARG A 108 12.51 8.42 -11.34
C ARG A 108 13.48 8.03 -12.47
N SER A 109 14.37 7.08 -12.24
CA SER A 109 15.30 6.58 -13.28
C SER A 109 14.56 5.95 -14.46
N ALA A 110 13.37 5.41 -14.22
CA ALA A 110 12.48 4.93 -15.27
C ALA A 110 11.64 6.05 -15.92
N GLY A 111 11.84 7.31 -15.53
CA GLY A 111 11.20 8.49 -16.09
C GLY A 111 9.93 8.93 -15.36
N GLY A 112 9.53 8.26 -14.28
CA GLY A 112 8.37 8.69 -13.47
C GLY A 112 8.61 10.04 -12.79
N VAL A 113 7.56 10.84 -12.63
CA VAL A 113 7.60 12.17 -12.01
C VAL A 113 6.84 12.15 -10.69
N VAL A 114 7.45 12.58 -9.59
CA VAL A 114 6.76 12.67 -8.31
C VAL A 114 5.76 13.83 -8.35
N MET A 115 4.45 13.51 -8.27
CA MET A 115 3.38 14.52 -8.19
C MET A 115 3.38 15.23 -6.84
N GLY A 116 3.59 14.48 -5.78
CA GLY A 116 3.58 15.00 -4.42
C GLY A 116 3.72 13.89 -3.38
N LYS A 117 3.79 14.31 -2.10
CA LYS A 117 3.82 13.42 -0.95
C LYS A 117 2.40 13.15 -0.48
N THR A 118 2.00 11.88 -0.46
CA THR A 118 0.65 11.49 -0.03
C THR A 118 0.60 11.22 1.48
N VAL A 119 -0.51 11.60 2.10
CA VAL A 119 -0.71 11.50 3.55
C VAL A 119 -0.50 10.07 4.05
N THR A 120 0.25 9.94 5.12
CA THR A 120 0.40 8.72 5.93
C THR A 120 -0.17 8.93 7.33
N THR A 121 -0.43 7.86 8.06
CA THR A 121 -0.60 7.90 9.52
C THR A 121 0.75 8.16 10.19
N GLU A 122 0.74 8.59 11.46
CA GLU A 122 1.96 8.81 12.22
C GLU A 122 2.86 7.57 12.19
N PHE A 123 4.10 7.72 11.69
CA PHE A 123 5.10 6.66 11.50
C PHE A 123 4.55 5.37 10.85
N ALA A 124 3.58 5.50 9.95
CA ALA A 124 2.88 4.37 9.33
C ALA A 124 2.09 3.48 10.31
N TYR A 125 1.81 3.94 11.53
CA TYR A 125 1.00 3.24 12.54
C TYR A 125 -0.48 3.66 12.44
N PHE A 126 -1.25 3.70 13.53
CA PHE A 126 -2.72 3.83 13.46
C PHE A 126 -3.27 5.25 13.62
N PHE A 127 -2.51 6.21 14.12
CA PHE A 127 -3.00 7.58 14.31
C PHE A 127 -3.27 8.25 12.96
N PRO A 128 -4.54 8.56 12.62
CA PRO A 128 -4.92 8.96 11.27
C PRO A 128 -4.40 10.34 10.89
N GLY A 129 -4.11 10.52 9.59
CA GLY A 129 -3.95 11.83 8.98
C GLY A 129 -5.29 12.44 8.54
N LYS A 130 -5.22 13.51 7.77
CA LYS A 130 -6.36 14.35 7.35
C LYS A 130 -7.22 13.76 6.21
N THR A 131 -6.74 12.72 5.52
CA THR A 131 -7.35 12.21 4.29
C THR A 131 -8.75 11.63 4.53
N ARG A 132 -9.64 11.90 3.59
CA ARG A 132 -11.01 11.41 3.55
C ARG A 132 -11.21 10.41 2.42
N ASN A 133 -12.17 9.51 2.57
CA ASN A 133 -12.51 8.56 1.52
C ASN A 133 -13.14 9.31 0.32
N PRO A 134 -12.64 9.12 -0.91
CA PRO A 134 -13.13 9.83 -2.08
C PRO A 134 -14.57 9.51 -2.46
N HIS A 135 -15.08 8.33 -2.08
CA HIS A 135 -16.49 7.93 -2.30
C HIS A 135 -17.45 8.56 -1.30
N ASN A 136 -17.00 8.70 -0.04
CA ASN A 136 -17.78 9.36 1.01
C ASN A 136 -16.83 10.05 2.01
N PRO A 137 -16.75 11.40 2.02
CA PRO A 137 -15.81 12.14 2.87
C PRO A 137 -16.05 12.00 4.38
N ASP A 138 -17.17 11.45 4.80
CA ASP A 138 -17.45 11.15 6.22
C ASP A 138 -16.82 9.82 6.67
N HIS A 139 -16.26 9.05 5.75
CA HIS A 139 -15.69 7.74 6.00
C HIS A 139 -14.16 7.78 5.91
N THR A 140 -13.51 6.88 6.64
CA THR A 140 -12.06 6.70 6.56
C THR A 140 -11.65 6.13 5.20
N PRO A 141 -10.53 6.58 4.61
CA PRO A 141 -9.95 5.91 3.44
C PRO A 141 -9.15 4.65 3.82
N GLY A 142 -9.13 4.29 5.10
CA GLY A 142 -8.20 3.28 5.63
C GLY A 142 -6.83 3.88 5.97
N GLY A 143 -5.81 3.03 6.05
CA GLY A 143 -4.43 3.45 6.37
C GLY A 143 -3.49 2.24 6.58
N SER A 144 -2.18 2.50 6.71
CA SER A 144 -1.52 3.81 6.90
C SER A 144 -1.29 4.58 5.57
N SER A 145 -1.37 3.97 4.39
CA SER A 145 -1.20 4.64 3.09
C SER A 145 -2.48 5.35 2.64
N GLN A 146 -3.02 6.21 3.50
CA GLN A 146 -4.30 6.91 3.33
C GLN A 146 -4.37 7.70 2.03
N GLY A 147 -3.46 8.65 1.89
CA GLY A 147 -3.42 9.54 0.75
C GLY A 147 -3.10 8.83 -0.56
N SER A 148 -2.25 7.77 -0.52
CA SER A 148 -1.91 7.01 -1.72
C SER A 148 -3.12 6.29 -2.31
N ALA A 149 -3.91 5.60 -1.49
CA ALA A 149 -5.13 4.94 -1.93
C ALA A 149 -6.18 5.95 -2.42
N ALA A 150 -6.38 7.02 -1.64
CA ALA A 150 -7.37 8.05 -1.96
C ALA A 150 -7.03 8.83 -3.24
N ALA A 151 -5.76 9.19 -3.46
CA ALA A 151 -5.32 9.91 -4.66
C ALA A 151 -5.53 9.09 -5.94
N VAL A 152 -5.30 7.77 -5.89
CA VAL A 152 -5.54 6.87 -7.03
C VAL A 152 -7.03 6.66 -7.27
N ALA A 153 -7.80 6.46 -6.19
CA ALA A 153 -9.25 6.28 -6.26
C ALA A 153 -9.99 7.53 -6.75
N ASP A 154 -9.48 8.72 -6.42
CA ASP A 154 -10.03 10.00 -6.87
C ASP A 154 -9.42 10.50 -8.19
N PHE A 155 -8.68 9.63 -8.89
CA PHE A 155 -8.07 9.92 -10.20
C PHE A 155 -7.08 11.11 -10.22
N MET A 156 -6.49 11.44 -9.07
CA MET A 156 -5.50 12.52 -8.97
C MET A 156 -4.14 12.10 -9.50
N VAL A 157 -3.84 10.81 -9.46
CA VAL A 157 -2.65 10.19 -10.04
C VAL A 157 -3.00 8.80 -10.58
N PRO A 158 -2.32 8.32 -11.65
CA PRO A 158 -2.59 6.99 -12.19
C PRO A 158 -2.09 5.86 -11.28
N PHE A 159 -1.04 6.10 -10.49
CA PHE A 159 -0.56 5.17 -9.47
C PHE A 159 0.09 5.89 -8.30
N ALA A 160 0.21 5.20 -7.18
CA ALA A 160 0.94 5.68 -6.02
C ALA A 160 1.68 4.54 -5.31
N ILE A 161 2.79 4.87 -4.63
CA ILE A 161 3.50 3.92 -3.78
C ILE A 161 3.07 4.04 -2.33
N GLY A 162 3.09 2.91 -1.63
CA GLY A 162 2.80 2.79 -0.21
C GLY A 162 3.63 1.69 0.45
N SER A 163 3.35 1.42 1.70
CA SER A 163 4.00 0.34 2.45
C SER A 163 3.00 -0.38 3.32
N GLN A 164 3.32 -1.62 3.67
CA GLN A 164 2.50 -2.40 4.59
C GLN A 164 3.37 -3.13 5.61
N THR A 165 2.96 -3.02 6.87
CA THR A 165 3.45 -3.80 8.01
C THR A 165 2.36 -4.76 8.52
N ALA A 166 1.10 -4.36 8.46
CA ALA A 166 -0.08 -5.16 8.85
C ALA A 166 -1.13 -5.21 7.73
N ALA A 167 -1.76 -4.07 7.41
CA ALA A 167 -2.83 -3.95 6.42
C ALA A 167 -2.74 -2.66 5.60
N SER A 168 -1.61 -1.97 5.65
CA SER A 168 -1.48 -0.57 5.25
C SER A 168 -1.49 -0.31 3.73
N VAL A 169 -1.63 -1.35 2.91
CA VAL A 169 -1.88 -1.30 1.46
C VAL A 169 -3.24 -1.93 1.15
N ILE A 170 -3.45 -3.15 1.60
CA ILE A 170 -4.63 -3.94 1.23
C ILE A 170 -5.92 -3.31 1.77
N ARG A 171 -5.93 -2.89 3.04
CA ARG A 171 -7.11 -2.28 3.66
C ARG A 171 -7.50 -0.93 3.01
N PRO A 172 -6.60 0.07 2.87
CA PRO A 172 -6.97 1.31 2.21
C PRO A 172 -7.33 1.12 0.73
N ALA A 173 -6.75 0.14 0.03
CA ALA A 173 -7.16 -0.22 -1.31
C ALA A 173 -8.60 -0.74 -1.35
N ALA A 174 -8.98 -1.65 -0.43
CA ALA A 174 -10.34 -2.16 -0.30
C ALA A 174 -11.35 -1.04 0.01
N PHE A 175 -11.03 -0.18 0.98
CA PHE A 175 -11.92 0.92 1.39
C PHE A 175 -12.08 2.02 0.34
N CYS A 176 -11.08 2.22 -0.52
CA CYS A 176 -11.11 3.20 -1.60
C CYS A 176 -11.50 2.60 -2.96
N GLY A 177 -11.75 1.30 -3.07
CA GLY A 177 -12.17 0.66 -4.32
C GLY A 177 -11.09 0.66 -5.41
N VAL A 178 -9.82 0.50 -5.04
CA VAL A 178 -8.69 0.40 -5.97
C VAL A 178 -7.91 -0.90 -5.75
N ILE A 179 -7.04 -1.24 -6.69
CA ILE A 179 -6.17 -2.40 -6.56
C ILE A 179 -4.96 -2.04 -5.71
N GLY A 180 -4.80 -2.75 -4.58
CA GLY A 180 -3.60 -2.70 -3.75
C GLY A 180 -2.75 -3.93 -3.97
N TYR A 181 -1.47 -3.73 -4.24
CA TYR A 181 -0.48 -4.80 -4.33
C TYR A 181 0.53 -4.66 -3.20
N LYS A 182 0.64 -5.68 -2.36
CA LYS A 182 1.72 -5.81 -1.37
C LYS A 182 2.78 -6.77 -1.90
N ALA A 183 3.99 -6.28 -2.07
CA ALA A 183 5.11 -7.14 -2.45
C ALA A 183 5.44 -8.16 -1.35
N SER A 184 6.06 -9.26 -1.72
CA SER A 184 6.66 -10.18 -0.75
C SER A 184 7.76 -9.47 0.04
N ALA A 185 7.95 -9.85 1.31
CA ALA A 185 9.01 -9.30 2.14
C ALA A 185 10.38 -9.49 1.44
N GLY A 186 11.18 -8.43 1.40
CA GLY A 186 12.49 -8.45 0.76
C GLY A 186 12.51 -8.43 -0.77
N GLN A 187 11.35 -8.43 -1.46
CA GLN A 187 11.31 -8.39 -2.92
C GLN A 187 11.83 -7.07 -3.50
N PHE A 188 11.54 -5.96 -2.82
CA PHE A 188 12.01 -4.63 -3.20
C PHE A 188 12.74 -3.96 -2.03
N PRO A 189 13.78 -3.17 -2.30
CA PRO A 189 14.52 -2.48 -1.24
C PRO A 189 13.67 -1.38 -0.60
N LEU A 190 13.71 -1.29 0.73
CA LEU A 190 13.09 -0.23 1.52
C LEU A 190 14.10 0.81 2.04
N ASN A 191 15.32 0.83 1.52
CA ASN A 191 16.32 1.83 1.88
C ASN A 191 15.79 3.24 1.65
N GLY A 192 15.85 4.09 2.67
CA GLY A 192 15.30 5.44 2.64
C GLY A 192 13.78 5.52 2.85
N ALA A 193 13.12 4.40 3.18
CA ALA A 193 11.78 4.42 3.75
C ALA A 193 11.89 4.40 5.28
N LEU A 194 10.96 5.08 5.96
CA LEU A 194 10.85 4.96 7.42
C LEU A 194 10.51 3.51 7.78
N THR A 195 11.33 2.91 8.63
CA THR A 195 11.10 1.55 9.14
C THR A 195 10.16 1.60 10.34
N LEU A 196 9.03 0.89 10.27
CA LEU A 196 8.19 0.61 11.42
C LEU A 196 8.60 -0.75 12.02
N SER A 197 8.57 -1.81 11.23
CA SER A 197 8.94 -3.17 11.64
C SER A 197 9.83 -3.81 10.57
N TYR A 198 11.12 -3.93 10.85
CA TYR A 198 12.13 -4.32 9.87
C TYR A 198 11.99 -5.74 9.32
N SER A 199 11.29 -6.63 10.02
CA SER A 199 11.05 -8.01 9.54
C SER A 199 9.76 -8.16 8.74
N MET A 200 8.86 -7.15 8.76
CA MET A 200 7.53 -7.25 8.16
C MET A 200 7.23 -6.16 7.13
N ASP A 201 7.94 -5.03 7.18
CA ASP A 201 7.69 -3.93 6.23
C ASP A 201 7.89 -4.39 4.79
N SER A 202 6.96 -4.03 3.94
CA SER A 202 6.99 -4.34 2.52
C SER A 202 6.48 -3.19 1.68
N LEU A 203 7.04 -3.07 0.45
CA LEU A 203 6.58 -2.12 -0.54
C LEU A 203 5.20 -2.49 -1.05
N GLY A 204 4.38 -1.49 -1.36
CA GLY A 204 3.11 -1.68 -2.04
C GLY A 204 2.81 -0.61 -3.07
N PHE A 205 1.84 -0.92 -3.94
CA PHE A 205 1.36 -0.05 -5.00
C PHE A 205 -0.15 0.05 -4.95
N PHE A 206 -0.66 1.19 -5.40
CA PHE A 206 -2.07 1.44 -5.66
C PHE A 206 -2.22 1.79 -7.13
N VAL A 207 -3.14 1.09 -7.82
CA VAL A 207 -3.44 1.25 -9.23
C VAL A 207 -4.92 1.00 -9.50
N ARG A 208 -5.37 1.27 -10.74
CA ARG A 208 -6.76 1.01 -11.15
C ARG A 208 -6.92 -0.24 -12.02
N SER A 209 -5.83 -0.79 -12.55
CA SER A 209 -5.86 -2.04 -13.35
C SER A 209 -4.75 -3.00 -12.96
N VAL A 210 -4.96 -4.30 -13.21
CA VAL A 210 -3.93 -5.34 -13.02
C VAL A 210 -2.78 -5.17 -14.02
N GLU A 211 -3.07 -4.67 -15.23
CA GLU A 211 -2.06 -4.34 -16.24
C GLU A 211 -1.05 -3.30 -15.73
N ASP A 212 -1.52 -2.30 -14.99
CA ASP A 212 -0.68 -1.28 -14.38
C ASP A 212 0.32 -1.88 -13.37
N LEU A 213 -0.10 -2.89 -12.60
CA LEU A 213 0.79 -3.61 -11.69
C LEU A 213 1.90 -4.34 -12.43
N GLN A 214 1.56 -5.01 -13.54
CA GLN A 214 2.56 -5.69 -14.37
C GLN A 214 3.58 -4.70 -14.91
N LEU A 215 3.12 -3.55 -15.38
CA LEU A 215 3.98 -2.49 -15.88
C LEU A 215 4.93 -1.97 -14.80
N LEU A 216 4.42 -1.62 -13.62
CA LEU A 216 5.25 -1.14 -12.50
C LEU A 216 6.24 -2.20 -12.02
N ARG A 217 5.80 -3.45 -11.91
CA ARG A 217 6.68 -4.56 -11.55
C ARG A 217 7.84 -4.71 -12.53
N ASN A 218 7.56 -4.64 -13.84
CA ASN A 218 8.58 -4.74 -14.88
C ASN A 218 9.59 -3.62 -14.78
N VAL A 219 9.14 -2.39 -14.58
CA VAL A 219 9.99 -1.22 -14.37
C VAL A 219 10.93 -1.44 -13.20
N LEU A 220 10.44 -1.92 -12.05
CA LEU A 220 11.25 -2.10 -10.85
C LEU A 220 12.17 -3.32 -10.89
N LEU A 221 11.79 -4.38 -11.59
CA LEU A 221 12.62 -5.58 -11.72
C LEU A 221 13.63 -5.48 -12.89
N GLY A 222 13.50 -4.46 -13.74
CA GLY A 222 14.37 -4.28 -14.91
C GLY A 222 14.28 -5.41 -15.94
N ALA A 223 13.20 -6.20 -15.92
CA ALA A 223 13.00 -7.31 -16.84
C ALA A 223 11.54 -7.37 -17.31
N PRO A 224 11.28 -7.63 -18.60
CA PRO A 224 9.93 -7.90 -19.06
C PRO A 224 9.42 -9.16 -18.36
N PRO A 225 8.10 -9.29 -18.10
CA PRO A 225 7.55 -10.51 -17.57
C PRO A 225 7.86 -11.64 -18.56
N LYS A 226 8.28 -12.77 -18.02
CA LYS A 226 8.18 -14.00 -18.82
C LYS A 226 6.69 -14.19 -19.11
N GLU A 227 6.34 -14.31 -20.37
CA GLU A 227 4.97 -14.58 -20.86
C GLU A 227 4.44 -15.97 -20.43
N THR A 228 4.81 -16.49 -19.30
CA THR A 228 4.14 -17.63 -18.71
C THR A 228 2.95 -17.09 -17.90
N ALA A 229 1.87 -16.78 -18.61
CA ALA A 229 0.55 -16.72 -17.98
C ALA A 229 0.25 -18.12 -17.46
N LEU A 230 0.72 -18.42 -16.24
CA LEU A 230 0.23 -19.57 -15.50
C LEU A 230 -1.25 -19.30 -15.24
N LYS A 231 -2.10 -20.03 -15.94
CA LYS A 231 -3.51 -20.07 -15.57
C LYS A 231 -3.58 -20.85 -14.26
N PRO A 232 -4.03 -20.25 -13.16
CA PRO A 232 -4.23 -21.00 -11.93
C PRO A 232 -5.21 -22.11 -12.20
N ARG A 233 -4.93 -23.32 -11.68
CA ARG A 233 -5.82 -24.49 -11.79
C ARG A 233 -6.53 -24.74 -10.49
N LYS A 234 -5.89 -24.40 -9.39
CA LYS A 234 -6.38 -24.67 -8.05
C LYS A 234 -6.19 -23.45 -7.16
N ILE A 235 -7.27 -22.99 -6.56
CA ILE A 235 -7.29 -21.85 -5.62
C ILE A 235 -7.85 -22.32 -4.28
N GLY A 236 -7.16 -21.99 -3.19
CA GLY A 236 -7.65 -22.21 -1.83
C GLY A 236 -8.52 -21.02 -1.37
N LEU A 237 -9.79 -21.28 -1.02
CA LEU A 237 -10.61 -20.30 -0.32
C LEU A 237 -10.30 -20.39 1.18
N VAL A 238 -9.65 -19.37 1.71
CA VAL A 238 -9.24 -19.32 3.12
C VAL A 238 -10.29 -18.60 3.94
N ARG A 239 -11.02 -19.35 4.76
CA ARG A 239 -11.89 -18.80 5.80
C ARG A 239 -11.07 -18.63 7.07
N THR A 240 -10.62 -17.39 7.31
CA THR A 240 -9.87 -17.08 8.52
C THR A 240 -10.77 -17.25 9.76
N PRO A 241 -10.20 -17.37 10.98
CA PRO A 241 -11.00 -17.41 12.23
C PRO A 241 -11.95 -16.24 12.42
N PHE A 242 -11.68 -15.13 11.69
CA PHE A 242 -12.50 -13.92 11.74
C PHE A 242 -13.61 -13.88 10.69
N TRP A 243 -13.84 -14.97 9.96
CA TRP A 243 -14.84 -15.03 8.87
C TRP A 243 -16.23 -14.60 9.32
N GLY A 244 -16.63 -14.98 10.54
CA GLY A 244 -17.91 -14.60 11.14
C GLY A 244 -18.03 -13.11 11.50
N GLU A 245 -16.92 -12.35 11.45
CA GLU A 245 -16.89 -10.92 11.70
C GLU A 245 -16.95 -10.08 10.41
N LEU A 246 -16.97 -10.74 9.24
CA LEU A 246 -17.22 -10.06 7.96
C LEU A 246 -18.65 -9.57 7.88
N GLU A 247 -18.83 -8.39 7.29
CA GLU A 247 -20.14 -7.94 6.83
C GLU A 247 -20.73 -8.92 5.82
N SER A 248 -22.05 -9.16 5.88
CA SER A 248 -22.75 -10.13 5.05
C SER A 248 -22.54 -9.92 3.55
N GLU A 249 -22.46 -8.64 3.13
CA GLU A 249 -22.19 -8.24 1.76
C GLU A 249 -20.78 -8.69 1.31
N SER A 250 -19.78 -8.51 2.17
CA SER A 250 -18.40 -8.92 1.90
C SER A 250 -18.27 -10.45 1.82
N GLN A 251 -18.94 -11.18 2.70
CA GLN A 251 -19.02 -12.66 2.61
C GLN A 251 -19.63 -13.08 1.27
N SER A 252 -20.78 -12.50 0.91
CA SER A 252 -21.49 -12.80 -0.33
C SER A 252 -20.67 -12.53 -1.57
N LEU A 253 -19.89 -11.42 -1.59
CA LEU A 253 -19.01 -11.05 -2.70
C LEU A 253 -17.86 -12.06 -2.88
N ILE A 254 -17.22 -12.48 -1.78
CA ILE A 254 -16.12 -13.46 -1.85
C ILE A 254 -16.65 -14.82 -2.31
N GLU A 255 -17.81 -15.24 -1.81
CA GLU A 255 -18.45 -16.48 -2.24
C GLU A 255 -18.92 -16.43 -3.70
N ALA A 256 -19.39 -15.26 -4.18
CA ALA A 256 -19.70 -15.07 -5.59
C ALA A 256 -18.44 -15.17 -6.46
N ALA A 257 -17.36 -14.50 -6.07
CA ALA A 257 -16.07 -14.63 -6.76
C ALA A 257 -15.57 -16.08 -6.81
N GLY A 258 -15.77 -16.84 -5.72
CA GLY A 258 -15.47 -18.28 -5.69
C GLY A 258 -16.30 -19.07 -6.73
N ARG A 259 -17.60 -18.79 -6.86
CA ARG A 259 -18.45 -19.42 -7.89
C ARG A 259 -18.01 -19.07 -9.32
N ASP A 260 -17.69 -17.80 -9.57
CA ASP A 260 -17.20 -17.34 -10.88
C ASP A 260 -15.89 -18.03 -11.28
N LEU A 261 -14.99 -18.28 -10.31
CA LEU A 261 -13.76 -19.04 -10.52
C LEU A 261 -14.05 -20.50 -10.91
N ILE A 262 -15.00 -21.16 -10.23
CA ILE A 262 -15.42 -22.54 -10.55
C ILE A 262 -16.04 -22.59 -11.96
N GLU A 263 -16.90 -21.65 -12.32
CA GLU A 263 -17.50 -21.55 -13.67
C GLU A 263 -16.43 -21.31 -14.75
N SER A 264 -15.32 -20.65 -14.39
CA SER A 264 -14.16 -20.46 -15.28
C SER A 264 -13.26 -21.69 -15.39
N GLY A 265 -13.61 -22.81 -14.74
CA GLY A 265 -12.89 -24.08 -14.80
C GLY A 265 -11.74 -24.21 -13.79
N ILE A 266 -11.73 -23.37 -12.73
CA ILE A 266 -10.75 -23.42 -11.66
C ILE A 266 -11.28 -24.35 -10.54
N GLU A 267 -10.43 -25.24 -10.03
CA GLU A 267 -10.71 -26.02 -8.83
C GLU A 267 -10.61 -25.10 -7.61
N LEU A 268 -11.73 -24.90 -6.91
CA LEU A 268 -11.77 -24.17 -5.64
C LEU A 268 -11.85 -25.17 -4.49
N ILE A 269 -10.90 -25.11 -3.57
CA ILE A 269 -10.90 -25.92 -2.35
C ILE A 269 -11.05 -25.03 -1.11
N GLU A 270 -11.78 -25.51 -0.12
CA GLU A 270 -11.82 -24.87 1.19
C GLU A 270 -10.50 -25.13 1.91
N VAL A 271 -9.91 -24.06 2.42
CA VAL A 271 -8.72 -24.12 3.26
C VAL A 271 -9.12 -23.73 4.67
N ASP A 272 -9.18 -24.72 5.54
CA ASP A 272 -9.50 -24.50 6.93
C ASP A 272 -8.23 -24.09 7.69
N VAL A 273 -8.29 -22.92 8.30
CA VAL A 273 -7.25 -22.44 9.22
C VAL A 273 -7.75 -22.70 10.63
N ASP A 274 -7.08 -23.59 11.33
CA ASP A 274 -7.33 -23.83 12.75
C ASP A 274 -7.47 -22.50 13.50
N GLU A 275 -8.58 -22.33 14.23
CA GLU A 275 -8.96 -21.08 14.88
C GLU A 275 -7.84 -20.59 15.81
N GLN A 276 -7.31 -21.48 16.64
CA GLN A 276 -6.25 -21.14 17.58
C GLN A 276 -4.94 -20.75 16.86
N ALA A 277 -4.60 -21.46 15.77
CA ALA A 277 -3.41 -21.14 14.98
C ALA A 277 -3.54 -19.75 14.32
N GLY A 278 -4.71 -19.42 13.79
CA GLY A 278 -4.97 -18.10 13.20
C GLY A 278 -4.88 -16.96 14.21
N VAL A 279 -5.44 -17.12 15.41
CA VAL A 279 -5.34 -16.16 16.52
C VAL A 279 -3.88 -16.01 16.94
N ASN A 280 -3.15 -17.12 17.14
CA ASN A 280 -1.74 -17.08 17.52
C ASN A 280 -0.87 -16.33 16.52
N LEU A 281 -1.18 -16.39 15.20
CA LEU A 281 -0.46 -15.61 14.19
C LEU A 281 -0.72 -14.12 14.30
N VAL A 282 -1.93 -13.70 14.65
CA VAL A 282 -2.24 -12.29 14.91
C VAL A 282 -1.47 -11.80 16.14
N ASP A 283 -1.40 -12.59 17.20
CA ASP A 283 -0.66 -12.27 18.42
C ASP A 283 0.85 -12.23 18.16
N ALA A 284 1.38 -13.20 17.39
CA ALA A 284 2.77 -13.20 16.97
C ALA A 284 3.12 -11.94 16.16
N HIS A 285 2.27 -11.54 15.22
CA HIS A 285 2.43 -10.30 14.46
C HIS A 285 2.48 -9.07 15.38
N GLN A 286 1.58 -8.98 16.35
CA GLN A 286 1.56 -7.85 17.29
C GLN A 286 2.82 -7.82 18.16
N THR A 287 3.26 -8.97 18.64
CA THR A 287 4.49 -9.12 19.44
C THR A 287 5.72 -8.69 18.64
N LEU A 288 5.87 -9.18 17.42
CA LEU A 288 6.97 -8.80 16.53
C LEU A 288 6.96 -7.29 16.27
N MET A 289 5.81 -6.75 15.86
CA MET A 289 5.68 -5.33 15.56
C MET A 289 6.01 -4.46 16.77
N ALA A 290 5.46 -4.73 17.94
CA ALA A 290 5.70 -3.94 19.14
C ALA A 290 7.19 -3.98 19.54
N PHE A 291 7.80 -5.17 19.56
CA PHE A 291 9.22 -5.33 19.86
C PHE A 291 10.11 -4.54 18.90
N GLU A 292 9.86 -4.64 17.60
CA GLU A 292 10.67 -4.00 16.58
C GLU A 292 10.47 -2.48 16.54
N VAL A 293 9.24 -1.99 16.73
CA VAL A 293 8.96 -0.55 16.83
C VAL A 293 9.67 0.07 18.01
N SER A 294 9.65 -0.57 19.19
CA SER A 294 10.33 -0.04 20.37
C SER A 294 11.83 0.17 20.18
N ARG A 295 12.44 -0.47 19.18
CA ARG A 295 13.85 -0.36 18.81
C ARG A 295 14.07 0.56 17.62
N SER A 296 13.23 0.47 16.61
CA SER A 296 13.35 1.29 15.39
C SER A 296 12.96 2.75 15.64
N ARG A 297 12.05 3.01 16.60
CA ARG A 297 11.53 4.35 16.94
C ARG A 297 11.78 4.75 18.40
N GLY A 298 12.72 4.09 19.04
CA GLY A 298 13.08 4.38 20.44
C GLY A 298 13.63 5.79 20.65
N ALA A 299 14.34 6.33 19.67
CA ALA A 299 14.91 7.69 19.74
C ALA A 299 13.82 8.77 19.73
N GLU A 300 12.81 8.63 18.87
CA GLU A 300 11.66 9.53 18.82
C GLU A 300 10.88 9.48 20.16
N TYR A 301 10.68 8.30 20.70
CA TYR A 301 10.04 8.14 21.99
C TYR A 301 10.82 8.80 23.14
N GLU A 302 12.15 8.63 23.21
CA GLU A 302 12.98 9.21 24.29
C GLU A 302 13.07 10.73 24.22
N ASN A 303 13.16 11.27 23.00
CA ASN A 303 13.47 12.69 22.84
C ASN A 303 12.24 13.57 22.54
N HIS A 304 11.12 12.96 22.10
CA HIS A 304 9.95 13.69 21.59
C HIS A 304 8.62 13.08 22.03
N ARG A 305 8.58 12.44 23.21
CA ARG A 305 7.39 11.73 23.70
C ARG A 305 6.13 12.59 23.69
N GLU A 306 6.26 13.87 24.03
CA GLU A 306 5.12 14.82 24.10
C GLU A 306 4.51 15.14 22.73
N GLN A 307 5.24 14.85 21.63
CA GLN A 307 4.78 15.07 20.27
C GLN A 307 4.22 13.80 19.62
N LEU A 308 4.32 12.65 20.31
CA LEU A 308 3.79 11.38 19.84
C LEU A 308 2.32 11.23 20.23
N SER A 309 1.55 10.56 19.35
CA SER A 309 0.20 10.14 19.70
C SER A 309 0.19 9.13 20.84
N ASP A 310 -0.89 9.11 21.63
CA ASP A 310 -1.08 8.10 22.68
C ASP A 310 -0.99 6.68 22.13
N GLN A 311 -1.53 6.44 20.97
CA GLN A 311 -1.50 5.13 20.31
C GLN A 311 -0.07 4.69 19.99
N PHE A 312 0.77 5.59 19.47
CA PHE A 312 2.15 5.27 19.17
C PHE A 312 3.00 5.09 20.45
N THR A 313 2.78 5.94 21.42
CA THR A 313 3.39 5.84 22.76
C THR A 313 3.11 4.48 23.39
N GLN A 314 1.84 4.04 23.41
CA GLN A 314 1.43 2.74 23.94
C GLN A 314 2.10 1.57 23.21
N LEU A 315 2.25 1.67 21.89
CA LEU A 315 2.93 0.63 21.09
C LEU A 315 4.40 0.49 21.49
N VAL A 316 5.12 1.60 21.62
CA VAL A 316 6.53 1.60 22.05
C VAL A 316 6.67 1.04 23.47
N GLU A 317 5.80 1.46 24.39
CA GLU A 317 5.80 0.98 25.77
C GLU A 317 5.51 -0.52 25.85
N ALA A 318 4.51 -1.00 25.13
CA ALA A 318 4.22 -2.43 25.03
C ALA A 318 5.43 -3.20 24.48
N GLY A 319 6.08 -2.67 23.44
CA GLY A 319 7.25 -3.32 22.83
C GLY A 319 8.47 -3.40 23.77
N ARG A 320 8.62 -2.45 24.69
CA ARG A 320 9.66 -2.48 25.75
C ARG A 320 9.43 -3.58 26.78
N GLN A 321 8.18 -4.02 26.96
CA GLN A 321 7.84 -5.12 27.87
C GLN A 321 8.01 -6.50 27.19
N VAL A 322 8.10 -6.58 25.88
CA VAL A 322 8.32 -7.84 25.17
C VAL A 322 9.74 -8.35 25.43
N SER A 323 9.84 -9.52 26.05
CA SER A 323 11.14 -10.18 26.25
C SER A 323 11.71 -10.68 24.92
N TYR A 324 13.05 -10.82 24.86
CA TYR A 324 13.67 -11.40 23.66
C TYR A 324 13.20 -12.83 23.40
N GLN A 325 12.94 -13.61 24.44
CA GLN A 325 12.37 -14.96 24.34
C GLN A 325 11.00 -14.96 23.70
N ALA A 326 10.09 -14.02 24.06
CA ALA A 326 8.78 -13.90 23.45
C ALA A 326 8.88 -13.49 21.97
N TYR A 327 9.82 -12.62 21.63
CA TYR A 327 10.12 -12.24 20.25
C TYR A 327 10.60 -13.44 19.42
N GLU A 328 11.56 -14.25 19.93
CA GLU A 328 12.03 -15.45 19.25
C GLU A 328 10.91 -16.50 19.06
N GLU A 329 10.02 -16.64 20.03
CA GLU A 329 8.90 -17.57 19.92
C GLU A 329 7.91 -17.09 18.82
N ALA A 330 7.63 -15.79 18.73
CA ALA A 330 6.81 -15.22 17.68
C ALA A 330 7.44 -15.42 16.27
N LEU A 331 8.78 -15.30 16.14
CA LEU A 331 9.48 -15.64 14.91
C LEU A 331 9.33 -17.12 14.53
N LYS A 332 9.43 -18.03 15.49
CA LYS A 332 9.24 -19.48 15.25
C LYS A 332 7.82 -19.80 14.81
N GLN A 333 6.82 -19.14 15.40
CA GLN A 333 5.42 -19.28 15.00
C GLN A 333 5.22 -18.83 13.55
N ARG A 334 5.75 -17.68 13.16
CA ARG A 334 5.77 -17.19 11.77
C ARG A 334 6.40 -18.21 10.83
N ASP A 335 7.61 -18.69 11.15
CA ASP A 335 8.34 -19.61 10.27
C ASP A 335 7.64 -20.98 10.15
N SER A 336 7.02 -21.45 11.23
CA SER A 336 6.20 -22.65 11.25
C SER A 336 4.96 -22.51 10.35
N ALA A 337 4.24 -21.37 10.44
CA ALA A 337 3.09 -21.11 9.61
C ALA A 337 3.46 -21.04 8.12
N ASN A 338 4.54 -20.34 7.78
CA ASN A 338 5.06 -20.28 6.42
C ASN A 338 5.44 -21.66 5.86
N LYS A 339 6.04 -22.52 6.70
CA LYS A 339 6.35 -23.89 6.32
C LYS A 339 5.07 -24.71 6.07
N ARG A 340 4.07 -24.60 6.95
CA ARG A 340 2.78 -25.29 6.77
C ARG A 340 2.10 -24.88 5.48
N LEU A 341 1.96 -23.58 5.20
CA LEU A 341 1.38 -23.10 3.94
C LEU A 341 2.07 -23.70 2.71
N ARG A 342 3.40 -23.76 2.72
CA ARG A 342 4.17 -24.32 1.60
C ARG A 342 4.06 -25.84 1.44
N THR A 343 3.81 -26.58 2.52
CA THR A 343 3.77 -28.05 2.50
C THR A 343 2.37 -28.60 2.39
N GLU A 344 1.41 -28.07 3.16
CA GLU A 344 0.04 -28.57 3.21
C GLU A 344 -0.79 -28.11 2.00
N PHE A 345 -0.45 -26.94 1.44
CA PHE A 345 -1.15 -26.36 0.30
C PHE A 345 -0.25 -26.16 -0.92
N ALA A 346 0.76 -27.03 -1.08
CA ALA A 346 1.73 -26.95 -2.16
C ALA A 346 1.11 -27.07 -3.56
N ASP A 347 -0.06 -27.65 -3.67
CA ASP A 347 -0.83 -27.80 -4.89
C ASP A 347 -1.80 -26.65 -5.19
N CYS A 348 -1.94 -25.69 -4.27
CA CYS A 348 -2.68 -24.46 -4.54
C CYS A 348 -1.79 -23.45 -5.26
N ASP A 349 -2.27 -22.94 -6.38
CA ASP A 349 -1.58 -21.89 -7.12
C ASP A 349 -1.73 -20.51 -6.45
N LEU A 350 -2.90 -20.27 -5.84
CA LEU A 350 -3.28 -19.01 -5.19
C LEU A 350 -4.19 -19.27 -3.99
N PHE A 351 -4.34 -18.24 -3.14
CA PHE A 351 -5.35 -18.17 -2.09
C PHE A 351 -6.30 -17.00 -2.31
N LEU A 352 -7.59 -17.23 -2.06
CA LEU A 352 -8.64 -16.23 -2.01
C LEU A 352 -9.07 -16.02 -0.55
N THR A 353 -9.10 -14.79 -0.07
CA THR A 353 -9.55 -14.47 1.29
C THR A 353 -10.05 -13.02 1.38
N ALA A 354 -10.64 -12.66 2.52
CA ALA A 354 -11.09 -11.30 2.78
C ALA A 354 -9.92 -10.31 2.94
N SER A 355 -10.05 -9.13 2.38
CA SER A 355 -9.07 -8.02 2.49
C SER A 355 -9.34 -7.09 3.67
N ALA A 356 -10.60 -6.92 4.05
CA ALA A 356 -11.08 -6.04 5.11
C ALA A 356 -12.40 -6.58 5.68
N PRO A 357 -12.86 -6.13 6.87
CA PRO A 357 -14.10 -6.62 7.49
C PRO A 357 -15.36 -6.33 6.66
N GLY A 358 -15.37 -5.26 5.90
CA GLY A 358 -16.50 -4.77 5.14
C GLY A 358 -16.18 -3.46 4.45
N GLU A 359 -17.18 -2.60 4.29
CA GLU A 359 -17.04 -1.24 3.76
C GLU A 359 -16.18 -0.35 4.69
N ALA A 360 -15.76 0.79 4.15
CA ALA A 360 -15.03 1.79 4.93
C ALA A 360 -15.89 2.30 6.09
N PRO A 361 -15.48 2.16 7.35
CA PRO A 361 -16.27 2.63 8.47
C PRO A 361 -16.42 4.15 8.48
N LYS A 362 -17.56 4.62 8.99
CA LYS A 362 -17.83 6.04 9.20
C LYS A 362 -16.90 6.63 10.26
N GLY A 363 -16.43 7.85 10.04
CA GLY A 363 -15.54 8.59 10.91
C GLY A 363 -14.10 8.61 10.41
N LEU A 364 -13.30 9.54 10.96
CA LEU A 364 -11.93 9.79 10.55
C LEU A 364 -10.91 9.53 11.68
N SER A 365 -11.39 9.10 12.85
CA SER A 365 -10.54 8.85 14.03
C SER A 365 -9.87 7.48 14.04
N SER A 366 -10.19 6.62 13.05
CA SER A 366 -9.62 5.27 12.91
C SER A 366 -9.34 4.97 11.45
N THR A 367 -8.37 4.09 11.21
CA THR A 367 -8.08 3.56 9.88
C THR A 367 -8.76 2.21 9.60
N GLY A 368 -9.63 1.73 10.51
CA GLY A 368 -10.28 0.41 10.46
C GLY A 368 -9.42 -0.72 11.01
N ASP A 369 -10.00 -1.92 11.08
CA ASP A 369 -9.36 -3.11 11.66
C ASP A 369 -8.44 -3.82 10.66
N PRO A 370 -7.18 -4.12 11.01
CA PRO A 370 -6.22 -4.82 10.14
C PRO A 370 -6.28 -6.34 10.23
N LYS A 371 -7.16 -6.94 11.04
CA LYS A 371 -7.11 -8.37 11.43
C LYS A 371 -7.04 -9.34 10.23
N PHE A 372 -7.78 -9.05 9.16
CA PHE A 372 -7.82 -9.92 7.97
C PHE A 372 -6.51 -9.95 7.17
N SER A 373 -5.65 -8.97 7.35
CA SER A 373 -4.36 -8.87 6.63
C SER A 373 -3.14 -9.20 7.48
N ARG A 374 -3.25 -9.18 8.83
CA ARG A 374 -2.09 -9.33 9.73
C ARG A 374 -1.31 -10.62 9.50
N ALA A 375 -1.98 -11.76 9.51
CA ALA A 375 -1.35 -13.07 9.34
C ALA A 375 -0.65 -13.21 7.97
N TRP A 376 -1.17 -12.57 6.92
CA TRP A 376 -0.59 -12.59 5.58
C TRP A 376 0.66 -11.69 5.43
N ASN A 377 1.00 -10.94 6.46
CA ASN A 377 2.17 -10.07 6.48
C ASN A 377 3.35 -10.67 7.25
N LEU A 378 3.13 -11.82 7.87
CA LEU A 378 4.17 -12.64 8.52
C LEU A 378 4.88 -13.53 7.50
#